data_409e313a71a1828dde79059f34d70994
#
_entry.id   409e313a71a1828dde79059f34d70994
#
_cell.length_a   1.000
_cell.length_b   1.000
_cell.length_c   1.000
_cell.angle_alpha   90.00
_cell.angle_beta   90.00
_cell.angle_gamma   90.00
#
_symmetry.space_group_name_H-M   'P 1'
#
loop_
_entity.id
_entity.type
_entity.pdbx_description
1 polymer ?
#
loop_
_entity_poly.entity_id
_entity_poly.type
_entity_poly.pdbx_seq_one_letter_code
_entity_poly.pdbx_strand_id
1 'polypeptide(L)'
;FTYEDFINFKNLYSNLIHSDKFEAIFSMPKQETKDIPIDVLEGDIQNLPPNKKRDAFRNFVLNNFDKERKLFTLTAPTGYGKTLTALNFALKFNKPRIIYALPFTSIIDQTYDIVAKIYKNSDILVSKTHHKTTIDEENLTKEDRYSKIKFLMESFSGEINVTTLYQLIFALFGNKNKDNVKFNQLKNSVVIIDEAQAIPYNFRKDFILLCEIISQRLGTIFIFMSATMPVIKSEKFKEISNLDYFSKQDRYVIKWLDIGGEDELLEKICENANDKNTLVVVNTIKKAQELFTKLRDKFSCFCLNGYMYDDHKRATIEAVRCAIDKNKVDPLASKILLISTQSIEAGVDLDFDIGFREVSPISSIIQTAGRVNRHFRATMGELYVFPEISKFTNLIYGDLYKVSGTILSDLKQKEVQESEILEISNLYFQKISNQLENLHIKSEIEKLEFENINQKIEDIMNDNYKQTIIIEPEENFIKDFEAKIFEIKNSPNEKFTIRDLFKNHIRKLSKFSINVTLKDMNKLMPNLKQINGLKDMFYLPFGSSYFYSAECGLKKDTNLDITDEVFD
;
A
#
# COMPACT_ATOMS: atom_id res chain seq x y z
N PHE A 1 18.43 -8.67 -28.40
CA PHE A 1 17.52 -7.51 -28.30
C PHE A 1 17.97 -6.57 -27.19
N THR A 2 17.40 -5.38 -27.16
CA THR A 2 17.67 -4.35 -26.18
C THR A 2 16.43 -4.09 -25.32
N TYR A 3 16.58 -3.32 -24.23
CA TYR A 3 15.41 -2.82 -23.47
C TYR A 3 14.49 -1.96 -24.33
N GLU A 4 15.03 -1.24 -25.32
CA GLU A 4 14.24 -0.46 -26.26
C GLU A 4 13.38 -1.35 -27.17
N ASP A 5 13.92 -2.46 -27.65
CA ASP A 5 13.18 -3.44 -28.45
C ASP A 5 12.04 -4.05 -27.62
N PHE A 6 12.30 -4.39 -26.34
CA PHE A 6 11.30 -4.89 -25.42
C PHE A 6 10.15 -3.88 -25.25
N ILE A 7 10.45 -2.59 -25.04
CA ILE A 7 9.46 -1.53 -24.90
C ILE A 7 8.66 -1.34 -26.20
N ASN A 8 9.34 -1.37 -27.36
CA ASN A 8 8.68 -1.26 -28.65
C ASN A 8 7.70 -2.41 -28.88
N PHE A 9 8.10 -3.64 -28.58
CA PHE A 9 7.24 -4.81 -28.66
C PHE A 9 6.02 -4.67 -27.76
N LYS A 10 6.23 -4.32 -26.49
CA LYS A 10 5.12 -4.12 -25.55
C LYS A 10 4.18 -3.02 -26.01
N ASN A 11 4.71 -1.91 -26.52
CA ASN A 11 3.88 -0.79 -26.98
C ASN A 11 3.04 -1.17 -28.21
N LEU A 12 3.63 -1.85 -29.18
CA LEU A 12 2.91 -2.32 -30.37
C LEU A 12 1.80 -3.31 -29.99
N TYR A 13 2.14 -4.32 -29.16
CA TYR A 13 1.19 -5.34 -28.72
C TYR A 13 0.08 -4.74 -27.85
N SER A 14 0.43 -3.83 -26.94
CA SER A 14 -0.54 -3.12 -26.12
C SER A 14 -1.51 -2.28 -26.93
N ASN A 15 -1.03 -1.55 -27.96
CA ASN A 15 -1.90 -0.79 -28.85
C ASN A 15 -2.88 -1.70 -29.59
N LEU A 16 -2.41 -2.84 -30.09
CA LEU A 16 -3.26 -3.81 -30.79
C LEU A 16 -4.39 -4.32 -29.86
N ILE A 17 -4.03 -4.84 -28.69
CA ILE A 17 -5.02 -5.40 -27.74
C ILE A 17 -5.99 -4.32 -27.25
N HIS A 18 -5.45 -3.12 -26.96
CA HIS A 18 -6.28 -2.04 -26.45
C HIS A 18 -7.29 -1.58 -27.50
N SER A 19 -6.87 -1.42 -28.76
CA SER A 19 -7.74 -0.98 -29.85
C SER A 19 -8.80 -2.03 -30.18
N ASP A 20 -8.43 -3.29 -30.30
CA ASP A 20 -9.35 -4.41 -30.51
C ASP A 20 -10.45 -4.47 -29.43
N LYS A 21 -10.05 -4.44 -28.16
CA LYS A 21 -11.02 -4.45 -27.05
C LYS A 21 -11.84 -3.18 -26.97
N PHE A 22 -11.25 -2.02 -27.25
CA PHE A 22 -11.95 -0.75 -27.23
C PHE A 22 -13.05 -0.73 -28.31
N GLU A 23 -12.70 -1.10 -29.54
CA GLU A 23 -13.66 -1.18 -30.64
C GLU A 23 -14.78 -2.17 -30.37
N ALA A 24 -14.46 -3.36 -29.87
CA ALA A 24 -15.45 -4.38 -29.50
C ALA A 24 -16.44 -3.92 -28.40
N ILE A 25 -16.00 -3.08 -27.46
CA ILE A 25 -16.82 -2.62 -26.32
C ILE A 25 -17.57 -1.34 -26.64
N PHE A 26 -16.94 -0.40 -27.36
CA PHE A 26 -17.50 0.94 -27.59
C PHE A 26 -18.15 1.09 -28.97
N SER A 27 -17.87 0.18 -29.90
CA SER A 27 -18.36 0.22 -31.30
C SER A 27 -17.99 1.55 -32.02
N MET A 28 -16.91 2.19 -31.59
CA MET A 28 -16.41 3.46 -32.14
C MET A 28 -14.89 3.56 -31.96
N PRO A 29 -14.19 4.36 -32.77
CA PRO A 29 -12.77 4.61 -32.55
C PRO A 29 -12.53 5.31 -31.21
N LYS A 30 -11.32 5.13 -30.65
CA LYS A 30 -10.93 5.74 -29.39
C LYS A 30 -11.07 7.27 -29.47
N GLN A 31 -11.82 7.85 -28.54
CA GLN A 31 -11.93 9.30 -28.39
C GLN A 31 -10.63 9.88 -27.82
N GLU A 32 -10.37 11.14 -28.20
CA GLU A 32 -9.27 11.90 -27.58
C GLU A 32 -9.53 12.07 -26.08
N THR A 33 -8.47 11.98 -25.29
CA THR A 33 -8.52 12.24 -23.86
C THR A 33 -8.72 13.73 -23.60
N LYS A 34 -9.48 14.06 -22.56
CA LYS A 34 -9.71 15.45 -22.16
C LYS A 34 -8.50 16.00 -21.40
N ASP A 35 -8.29 17.31 -21.49
CA ASP A 35 -7.33 17.97 -20.63
C ASP A 35 -7.82 17.98 -19.19
N ILE A 36 -6.94 17.69 -18.26
CA ILE A 36 -7.26 17.66 -16.83
C ILE A 36 -7.12 19.08 -16.26
N PRO A 37 -8.22 19.74 -15.84
CA PRO A 37 -8.17 21.12 -15.40
C PRO A 37 -7.44 21.26 -14.07
N ILE A 38 -6.34 22.00 -14.06
CA ILE A 38 -5.51 22.28 -12.88
C ILE A 38 -6.28 23.18 -11.89
N ASP A 39 -7.07 24.13 -12.40
CA ASP A 39 -7.81 25.11 -11.61
C ASP A 39 -8.79 24.47 -10.62
N VAL A 40 -9.33 23.31 -10.97
CA VAL A 40 -10.22 22.54 -10.11
C VAL A 40 -9.48 22.07 -8.85
N LEU A 41 -8.27 21.53 -9.00
CA LEU A 41 -7.43 21.13 -7.86
C LEU A 41 -6.97 22.35 -7.05
N GLU A 42 -6.52 23.42 -7.72
CA GLU A 42 -6.04 24.62 -7.05
C GLU A 42 -7.15 25.31 -6.25
N GLY A 43 -8.37 25.35 -6.79
CA GLY A 43 -9.55 25.85 -6.09
C GLY A 43 -9.88 25.02 -4.84
N ASP A 44 -9.82 23.69 -4.93
CA ASP A 44 -10.04 22.82 -3.75
C ASP A 44 -8.96 23.03 -2.69
N ILE A 45 -7.70 23.14 -3.11
CA ILE A 45 -6.57 23.42 -2.21
C ILE A 45 -6.72 24.76 -1.48
N GLN A 46 -7.19 25.82 -2.16
CA GLN A 46 -7.42 27.14 -1.55
C GLN A 46 -8.53 27.10 -0.47
N ASN A 47 -9.48 26.18 -0.60
CA ASN A 47 -10.56 25.97 0.37
C ASN A 47 -10.14 25.13 1.59
N LEU A 48 -8.94 24.55 1.60
CA LEU A 48 -8.43 23.83 2.77
C LEU A 48 -8.06 24.80 3.90
N PRO A 49 -8.14 24.36 5.17
CA PRO A 49 -7.64 25.16 6.28
C PRO A 49 -6.18 25.58 6.07
N PRO A 50 -5.82 26.86 6.27
CA PRO A 50 -4.48 27.37 6.05
C PRO A 50 -3.43 26.58 6.84
N ASN A 51 -2.38 26.15 6.16
CA ASN A 51 -1.26 25.45 6.78
C ASN A 51 0.07 25.95 6.19
N LYS A 52 0.70 26.90 6.89
CA LYS A 52 1.93 27.57 6.43
C LYS A 52 3.04 26.59 5.99
N LYS A 53 3.20 25.46 6.68
CA LYS A 53 4.22 24.46 6.33
C LYS A 53 3.90 23.75 5.02
N ARG A 54 2.66 23.29 4.85
CA ARG A 54 2.21 22.61 3.62
C ARG A 54 2.20 23.56 2.43
N ASP A 55 1.81 24.81 2.64
CA ASP A 55 1.76 25.81 1.57
C ASP A 55 3.18 26.21 1.12
N ALA A 56 4.10 26.43 2.06
CA ALA A 56 5.51 26.71 1.74
C ALA A 56 6.16 25.53 1.00
N PHE A 57 5.91 24.30 1.45
CA PHE A 57 6.40 23.08 0.78
C PHE A 57 5.85 22.97 -0.66
N ARG A 58 4.55 23.12 -0.85
CA ARG A 58 3.90 23.06 -2.15
C ARG A 58 4.47 24.12 -3.09
N ASN A 59 4.57 25.37 -2.65
CA ASN A 59 5.11 26.47 -3.44
C ASN A 59 6.56 26.20 -3.84
N PHE A 60 7.38 25.68 -2.93
CA PHE A 60 8.76 25.30 -3.25
C PHE A 60 8.82 24.24 -4.35
N VAL A 61 8.04 23.15 -4.23
CA VAL A 61 8.00 22.07 -5.22
C VAL A 61 7.51 22.59 -6.58
N LEU A 62 6.46 23.41 -6.61
CA LEU A 62 5.92 23.96 -7.85
C LEU A 62 6.88 24.96 -8.54
N ASN A 63 7.70 25.69 -7.78
CA ASN A 63 8.72 26.58 -8.30
C ASN A 63 9.93 25.82 -8.89
N ASN A 64 10.13 24.56 -8.49
CA ASN A 64 11.15 23.68 -9.09
C ASN A 64 10.69 22.96 -10.35
N PHE A 65 9.52 23.34 -10.88
CA PHE A 65 8.99 22.77 -12.12
C PHE A 65 9.98 22.96 -13.28
N ASP A 66 10.19 21.88 -14.03
CA ASP A 66 11.10 21.86 -15.18
C ASP A 66 10.46 21.02 -16.29
N LYS A 67 9.97 21.69 -17.32
CA LYS A 67 9.24 21.08 -18.44
C LYS A 67 10.09 20.13 -19.27
N GLU A 68 11.41 20.35 -19.31
CA GLU A 68 12.34 19.56 -20.12
C GLU A 68 12.73 18.24 -19.45
N ARG A 69 12.63 18.17 -18.13
CA ARG A 69 12.89 16.97 -17.37
C ARG A 69 11.67 16.05 -17.34
N LYS A 70 11.93 14.75 -17.30
CA LYS A 70 10.88 13.70 -17.28
C LYS A 70 10.95 12.79 -16.07
N LEU A 71 12.01 12.88 -15.28
CA LEU A 71 12.26 11.99 -14.13
C LEU A 71 12.50 12.84 -12.89
N PHE A 72 11.67 12.64 -11.87
CA PHE A 72 11.68 13.44 -10.65
C PHE A 72 11.66 12.58 -9.40
N THR A 73 12.27 13.07 -8.34
CA THR A 73 12.12 12.59 -6.99
C THR A 73 11.52 13.69 -6.11
N LEU A 74 10.65 13.30 -5.19
CA LEU A 74 10.00 14.18 -4.21
C LEU A 74 10.21 13.57 -2.83
N THR A 75 11.27 13.97 -2.15
CA THR A 75 11.64 13.45 -0.84
C THR A 75 11.22 14.44 0.23
N ALA A 76 10.25 14.07 1.07
CA ALA A 76 9.76 14.97 2.13
C ALA A 76 9.24 14.18 3.34
N PRO A 77 9.33 14.76 4.55
CA PRO A 77 8.79 14.14 5.77
C PRO A 77 7.30 13.84 5.65
N THR A 78 6.80 12.96 6.52
CA THR A 78 5.36 12.69 6.62
C THR A 78 4.60 13.95 7.09
N GLY A 79 3.35 14.14 6.63
CA GLY A 79 2.50 15.27 7.05
C GLY A 79 2.64 16.55 6.22
N TYR A 80 3.56 16.64 5.26
CA TYR A 80 3.78 17.82 4.39
C TYR A 80 2.79 17.96 3.23
N GLY A 81 1.82 17.05 3.08
CA GLY A 81 0.83 17.12 1.99
C GLY A 81 1.40 16.69 0.63
N LYS A 82 2.31 15.72 0.62
CA LYS A 82 2.95 15.18 -0.60
C LYS A 82 1.94 14.83 -1.69
N THR A 83 0.85 14.15 -1.34
CA THR A 83 -0.15 13.64 -2.30
C THR A 83 -0.72 14.74 -3.18
N LEU A 84 -1.29 15.80 -2.60
CA LEU A 84 -1.87 16.92 -3.37
C LEU A 84 -0.78 17.76 -4.05
N THR A 85 0.40 17.88 -3.44
CA THR A 85 1.54 18.58 -4.03
C THR A 85 2.05 17.87 -5.29
N ALA A 86 2.20 16.54 -5.24
CA ALA A 86 2.62 15.75 -6.40
C ALA A 86 1.58 15.77 -7.52
N LEU A 87 0.29 15.71 -7.17
CA LEU A 87 -0.79 15.82 -8.16
C LEU A 87 -0.79 17.19 -8.84
N ASN A 88 -0.64 18.29 -8.07
CA ASN A 88 -0.54 19.64 -8.62
C ASN A 88 0.71 19.80 -9.51
N PHE A 89 1.86 19.27 -9.07
CA PHE A 89 3.07 19.27 -9.88
C PHE A 89 2.90 18.48 -11.20
N ALA A 90 2.24 17.33 -11.13
CA ALA A 90 1.95 16.49 -12.30
C ALA A 90 1.06 17.20 -13.33
N LEU A 91 0.04 17.93 -12.87
CA LEU A 91 -0.88 18.67 -13.74
C LEU A 91 -0.19 19.80 -14.53
N LYS A 92 0.91 20.40 -14.02
CA LYS A 92 1.67 21.42 -14.75
C LYS A 92 2.28 20.92 -16.06
N PHE A 93 2.42 19.61 -16.24
CA PHE A 93 2.91 19.04 -17.51
C PHE A 93 1.85 19.02 -18.60
N ASN A 94 0.60 19.32 -18.28
CA ASN A 94 -0.53 19.29 -19.22
C ASN A 94 -0.57 17.99 -20.04
N LYS A 95 -0.50 16.84 -19.34
CA LYS A 95 -0.59 15.53 -19.97
C LYS A 95 -2.03 15.01 -19.87
N PRO A 96 -2.50 14.25 -20.88
CA PRO A 96 -3.88 13.76 -20.94
C PRO A 96 -4.18 12.71 -19.87
N ARG A 97 -3.16 12.23 -19.16
CA ARG A 97 -3.36 11.16 -18.16
C ARG A 97 -2.39 11.24 -17.00
N ILE A 98 -2.93 10.97 -15.81
CA ILE A 98 -2.15 10.76 -14.60
C ILE A 98 -2.43 9.35 -14.09
N ILE A 99 -1.36 8.60 -13.79
CA ILE A 99 -1.41 7.29 -13.15
C ILE A 99 -0.77 7.43 -11.77
N TYR A 100 -1.55 7.25 -10.72
CA TYR A 100 -1.11 7.36 -9.34
C TYR A 100 -0.98 5.97 -8.73
N ALA A 101 0.24 5.49 -8.56
CA ALA A 101 0.54 4.14 -8.08
C ALA A 101 0.94 4.16 -6.58
N LEU A 102 0.28 3.32 -5.79
CA LEU A 102 0.44 3.20 -4.34
C LEU A 102 0.72 1.74 -3.95
N PRO A 103 1.49 1.47 -2.88
CA PRO A 103 1.84 0.09 -2.53
C PRO A 103 0.69 -0.71 -1.91
N PHE A 104 -0.25 -0.06 -1.21
CA PHE A 104 -1.26 -0.72 -0.39
C PHE A 104 -2.68 -0.30 -0.77
N THR A 105 -3.62 -1.27 -0.77
CA THR A 105 -5.02 -1.03 -1.15
C THR A 105 -5.75 -0.07 -0.22
N SER A 106 -5.42 -0.03 1.06
CA SER A 106 -6.02 0.90 2.04
C SER A 106 -5.76 2.38 1.72
N ILE A 107 -4.57 2.69 1.19
CA ILE A 107 -4.22 4.06 0.79
C ILE A 107 -4.86 4.43 -0.55
N ILE A 108 -5.08 3.45 -1.41
CA ILE A 108 -5.71 3.67 -2.72
C ILE A 108 -7.12 4.19 -2.54
N ASP A 109 -7.92 3.57 -1.66
CA ASP A 109 -9.28 4.02 -1.39
C ASP A 109 -9.29 5.48 -0.91
N GLN A 110 -8.44 5.81 0.07
CA GLN A 110 -8.32 7.18 0.59
C GLN A 110 -7.88 8.19 -0.50
N THR A 111 -6.86 7.84 -1.30
CA THR A 111 -6.36 8.73 -2.36
C THR A 111 -7.41 8.90 -3.46
N TYR A 112 -8.07 7.81 -3.85
CA TYR A 112 -9.16 7.84 -4.82
C TYR A 112 -10.30 8.73 -4.35
N ASP A 113 -10.76 8.57 -3.10
CA ASP A 113 -11.88 9.34 -2.55
C ASP A 113 -11.58 10.84 -2.54
N ILE A 114 -10.34 11.23 -2.18
CA ILE A 114 -9.88 12.62 -2.23
C ILE A 114 -9.94 13.14 -3.67
N VAL A 115 -9.32 12.44 -4.62
CA VAL A 115 -9.24 12.88 -6.02
C VAL A 115 -10.62 12.88 -6.69
N ALA A 116 -11.42 11.84 -6.46
CA ALA A 116 -12.78 11.76 -7.00
C ALA A 116 -13.69 12.87 -6.46
N LYS A 117 -13.53 13.25 -5.18
CA LYS A 117 -14.25 14.40 -4.59
C LYS A 117 -13.88 15.71 -5.27
N ILE A 118 -12.59 15.95 -5.51
CA ILE A 118 -12.10 17.17 -6.18
C ILE A 118 -12.69 17.30 -7.57
N TYR A 119 -12.68 16.23 -8.35
CA TYR A 119 -13.16 16.23 -9.75
C TYR A 119 -14.62 15.83 -9.93
N LYS A 120 -15.41 15.70 -8.83
CA LYS A 120 -16.82 15.23 -8.87
C LYS A 120 -17.72 16.01 -9.83
N ASN A 121 -17.49 17.33 -9.96
CA ASN A 121 -18.30 18.21 -10.80
C ASN A 121 -17.64 18.54 -12.15
N SER A 122 -16.63 17.77 -12.55
CA SER A 122 -15.96 17.88 -13.83
C SER A 122 -16.23 16.65 -14.69
N ASP A 123 -15.96 16.77 -16.00
CA ASP A 123 -16.08 15.67 -16.96
C ASP A 123 -14.86 14.71 -16.91
N ILE A 124 -14.03 14.78 -15.86
CA ILE A 124 -12.82 13.98 -15.72
C ILE A 124 -13.18 12.62 -15.12
N LEU A 125 -12.78 11.55 -15.80
CA LEU A 125 -12.92 10.19 -15.29
C LEU A 125 -11.79 9.87 -14.31
N VAL A 126 -12.11 9.87 -13.02
CA VAL A 126 -11.23 9.34 -11.99
C VAL A 126 -11.53 7.85 -11.80
N SER A 127 -10.56 7.00 -12.05
CA SER A 127 -10.72 5.56 -11.93
C SER A 127 -9.86 4.97 -10.80
N LYS A 128 -10.37 3.89 -10.20
CA LYS A 128 -9.66 3.11 -9.19
C LYS A 128 -9.46 1.69 -9.70
N THR A 129 -8.21 1.20 -9.67
CA THR A 129 -7.89 -0.14 -10.18
C THR A 129 -7.06 -0.94 -9.19
N HIS A 130 -7.70 -1.89 -8.51
CA HIS A 130 -7.03 -2.94 -7.75
C HIS A 130 -7.88 -4.22 -7.76
N HIS A 131 -7.32 -5.33 -7.29
CA HIS A 131 -7.97 -6.65 -7.38
C HIS A 131 -9.31 -6.76 -6.62
N LYS A 132 -9.55 -5.89 -5.63
CA LYS A 132 -10.79 -5.84 -4.82
C LYS A 132 -11.82 -4.83 -5.36
N THR A 133 -11.53 -4.07 -6.43
CA THR A 133 -12.46 -3.07 -6.94
C THR A 133 -13.71 -3.73 -7.50
N THR A 134 -14.88 -3.37 -6.96
CA THR A 134 -16.21 -3.75 -7.47
C THR A 134 -16.85 -2.58 -8.19
N ILE A 135 -17.78 -2.89 -9.10
CA ILE A 135 -18.61 -1.90 -9.77
C ILE A 135 -20.01 -2.00 -9.16
N ASP A 136 -20.60 -0.87 -8.77
CA ASP A 136 -21.92 -0.84 -8.15
C ASP A 136 -23.00 -1.39 -9.07
N GLU A 137 -23.89 -2.22 -8.53
CA GLU A 137 -24.95 -2.92 -9.31
C GLU A 137 -25.98 -1.98 -9.91
N GLU A 138 -26.26 -0.83 -9.29
CA GLU A 138 -27.15 0.19 -9.84
C GLU A 138 -26.68 0.74 -11.20
N ASN A 139 -25.37 0.66 -11.47
CA ASN A 139 -24.81 1.00 -12.76
C ASN A 139 -24.81 -0.16 -13.77
N LEU A 140 -25.24 -1.36 -13.36
CA LEU A 140 -25.20 -2.60 -14.14
C LEU A 140 -26.46 -2.90 -14.93
N THR A 141 -27.53 -2.13 -14.76
CA THR A 141 -28.85 -2.40 -15.39
C THR A 141 -28.87 -2.29 -16.92
N LYS A 142 -27.75 -1.83 -17.52
CA LYS A 142 -27.50 -1.86 -18.96
C LYS A 142 -26.16 -2.55 -19.21
N GLU A 143 -26.17 -3.74 -19.79
CA GLU A 143 -24.98 -4.58 -20.08
C GLU A 143 -23.83 -3.80 -20.73
N ASP A 144 -24.13 -2.94 -21.69
CA ASP A 144 -23.16 -2.07 -22.37
C ASP A 144 -22.40 -1.13 -21.43
N ARG A 145 -23.05 -0.64 -20.38
CA ARG A 145 -22.45 0.34 -19.46
C ARG A 145 -21.43 -0.31 -18.55
N TYR A 146 -21.71 -1.51 -18.07
CA TYR A 146 -20.78 -2.26 -17.20
C TYR A 146 -19.47 -2.58 -17.91
N SER A 147 -19.54 -3.18 -19.10
CA SER A 147 -18.36 -3.54 -19.89
C SER A 147 -17.49 -2.33 -20.20
N LYS A 148 -18.11 -1.17 -20.51
CA LYS A 148 -17.42 0.10 -20.76
C LYS A 148 -16.70 0.62 -19.52
N ILE A 149 -17.40 0.73 -18.38
CA ILE A 149 -16.80 1.20 -17.10
C ILE A 149 -15.64 0.29 -16.69
N LYS A 150 -15.88 -1.03 -16.74
CA LYS A 150 -14.86 -2.02 -16.38
C LYS A 150 -13.61 -1.89 -17.25
N PHE A 151 -13.76 -1.79 -18.56
CA PHE A 151 -12.63 -1.64 -19.46
C PHE A 151 -11.84 -0.37 -19.16
N LEU A 152 -12.52 0.77 -19.00
CA LEU A 152 -11.86 2.05 -18.68
C LEU A 152 -11.07 1.97 -17.38
N MET A 153 -11.61 1.32 -16.36
CA MET A 153 -10.91 1.11 -15.08
C MET A 153 -9.72 0.16 -15.22
N GLU A 154 -9.93 -1.01 -15.85
CA GLU A 154 -8.89 -2.07 -15.90
C GLU A 154 -7.77 -1.78 -16.90
N SER A 155 -7.96 -0.86 -17.85
CA SER A 155 -6.98 -0.51 -18.89
C SER A 155 -6.20 0.78 -18.65
N PHE A 156 -6.38 1.46 -17.51
CA PHE A 156 -5.83 2.81 -17.25
C PHE A 156 -6.31 3.87 -18.27
N SER A 157 -7.52 3.73 -18.79
CA SER A 157 -8.04 4.63 -19.82
C SER A 157 -8.70 5.91 -19.28
N GLY A 158 -8.92 6.03 -17.97
CA GLY A 158 -9.36 7.28 -17.35
C GLY A 158 -8.30 8.38 -17.41
N GLU A 159 -8.70 9.65 -17.26
CA GLU A 159 -7.79 10.78 -17.17
C GLU A 159 -6.93 10.71 -15.89
N ILE A 160 -7.52 10.30 -14.74
CA ILE A 160 -6.77 10.07 -13.49
C ILE A 160 -7.04 8.64 -13.03
N ASN A 161 -5.97 7.84 -12.92
CA ASN A 161 -6.06 6.44 -12.56
C ASN A 161 -5.30 6.18 -11.25
N VAL A 162 -6.00 5.87 -10.17
CA VAL A 162 -5.42 5.47 -8.89
C VAL A 162 -5.30 3.95 -8.85
N THR A 163 -4.09 3.43 -8.67
CA THR A 163 -3.81 2.00 -8.81
C THR A 163 -2.78 1.49 -7.80
N THR A 164 -2.55 0.18 -7.79
CA THR A 164 -1.47 -0.40 -6.98
C THR A 164 -0.12 -0.31 -7.71
N LEU A 165 0.97 -0.20 -6.95
CA LEU A 165 2.33 -0.38 -7.47
C LEU A 165 2.47 -1.75 -8.16
N TYR A 166 1.82 -2.79 -7.61
CA TYR A 166 1.72 -4.11 -8.23
C TYR A 166 1.15 -4.05 -9.67
N GLN A 167 0.02 -3.37 -9.87
CA GLN A 167 -0.60 -3.23 -11.19
C GLN A 167 0.29 -2.46 -12.17
N LEU A 168 1.02 -1.44 -11.69
CA LEU A 168 1.98 -0.72 -12.50
C LEU A 168 3.15 -1.61 -12.90
N ILE A 169 3.74 -2.37 -11.98
CA ILE A 169 4.83 -3.30 -12.26
C ILE A 169 4.39 -4.33 -13.32
N PHE A 170 3.21 -4.93 -13.18
CA PHE A 170 2.69 -5.87 -14.17
C PHE A 170 2.35 -5.21 -15.51
N ALA A 171 1.89 -3.96 -15.52
CA ALA A 171 1.74 -3.21 -16.77
C ALA A 171 3.09 -3.05 -17.49
N LEU A 172 4.16 -2.76 -16.74
CA LEU A 172 5.50 -2.58 -17.30
C LEU A 172 6.14 -3.88 -17.80
N PHE A 173 6.04 -4.96 -17.04
CA PHE A 173 6.82 -6.19 -17.27
C PHE A 173 5.99 -7.42 -17.61
N GLY A 174 4.71 -7.46 -17.22
CA GLY A 174 3.83 -8.61 -17.39
C GLY A 174 3.56 -8.93 -18.86
N ASN A 175 3.25 -10.21 -19.14
CA ASN A 175 2.94 -10.71 -20.48
C ASN A 175 1.46 -11.02 -20.72
N LYS A 176 0.63 -11.01 -19.67
CA LYS A 176 -0.80 -11.31 -19.79
C LYS A 176 -1.56 -10.16 -20.45
N ASN A 177 -2.59 -10.48 -21.24
CA ASN A 177 -3.39 -9.46 -21.94
C ASN A 177 -4.00 -8.42 -20.99
N LYS A 178 -4.39 -8.81 -19.77
CA LYS A 178 -4.91 -7.90 -18.74
C LYS A 178 -3.88 -6.85 -18.26
N ASP A 179 -2.60 -7.15 -18.41
CA ASP A 179 -1.48 -6.30 -18.00
C ASP A 179 -1.03 -5.46 -19.20
N ASN A 180 -0.88 -6.09 -20.36
CA ASN A 180 -0.46 -5.42 -21.58
C ASN A 180 -1.44 -4.34 -22.06
N VAL A 181 -2.75 -4.51 -21.85
CA VAL A 181 -3.76 -3.51 -22.24
C VAL A 181 -3.55 -2.13 -21.60
N LYS A 182 -2.76 -2.08 -20.51
CA LYS A 182 -2.46 -0.85 -19.76
C LYS A 182 -1.21 -0.12 -20.28
N PHE A 183 -0.28 -0.85 -20.91
CA PHE A 183 1.05 -0.32 -21.21
C PHE A 183 1.02 0.89 -22.14
N ASN A 184 0.18 0.88 -23.20
CA ASN A 184 0.07 2.00 -24.14
C ASN A 184 -0.47 3.28 -23.49
N GLN A 185 -1.14 3.18 -22.33
CA GLN A 185 -1.67 4.33 -21.59
C GLN A 185 -0.57 5.10 -20.84
N LEU A 186 0.63 4.52 -20.73
CA LEU A 186 1.81 5.21 -20.19
C LEU A 186 2.33 6.26 -21.16
N LYS A 187 2.10 6.08 -22.47
CA LYS A 187 2.54 7.05 -23.49
C LYS A 187 1.95 8.43 -23.21
N ASN A 188 2.83 9.43 -23.17
CA ASN A 188 2.46 10.82 -22.95
C ASN A 188 1.63 11.06 -21.68
N SER A 189 1.96 10.38 -20.59
CA SER A 189 1.28 10.46 -19.28
C SER A 189 2.24 10.94 -18.18
N VAL A 190 1.68 11.24 -17.00
CA VAL A 190 2.45 11.39 -15.77
C VAL A 190 2.17 10.18 -14.87
N VAL A 191 3.22 9.53 -14.40
CA VAL A 191 3.15 8.41 -13.45
C VAL A 191 3.73 8.87 -12.11
N ILE A 192 2.89 8.91 -11.09
CA ILE A 192 3.29 9.19 -9.70
C ILE A 192 3.43 7.85 -8.99
N ILE A 193 4.59 7.60 -8.40
CA ILE A 193 4.89 6.40 -7.61
C ILE A 193 5.08 6.84 -6.17
N ASP A 194 4.04 6.61 -5.36
CA ASP A 194 4.05 6.94 -3.94
C ASP A 194 4.69 5.81 -3.13
N GLU A 195 5.34 6.17 -2.02
CA GLU A 195 6.08 5.25 -1.17
C GLU A 195 7.08 4.41 -2.00
N ALA A 196 7.94 5.08 -2.77
CA ALA A 196 8.90 4.47 -3.70
C ALA A 196 9.83 3.41 -3.05
N GLN A 197 10.02 3.46 -1.72
CA GLN A 197 10.76 2.45 -0.98
C GLN A 197 10.07 1.06 -0.99
N ALA A 198 8.78 1.00 -1.31
CA ALA A 198 8.03 -0.25 -1.45
C ALA A 198 8.36 -1.01 -2.74
N ILE A 199 9.09 -0.41 -3.69
CA ILE A 199 9.63 -1.14 -4.85
C ILE A 199 10.61 -2.19 -4.32
N PRO A 200 10.42 -3.50 -4.61
CA PRO A 200 11.31 -4.55 -4.14
C PRO A 200 12.77 -4.28 -4.52
N TYR A 201 13.67 -4.35 -3.56
CA TYR A 201 15.08 -4.00 -3.75
C TYR A 201 15.77 -4.87 -4.80
N ASN A 202 15.44 -6.15 -4.85
CA ASN A 202 15.95 -7.12 -5.81
C ASN A 202 15.47 -6.88 -7.26
N PHE A 203 14.58 -5.93 -7.48
CA PHE A 203 14.01 -5.59 -8.78
C PHE A 203 14.10 -4.09 -9.10
N ARG A 204 14.49 -3.28 -8.12
CA ARG A 204 14.46 -1.81 -8.21
C ARG A 204 15.31 -1.26 -9.33
N LYS A 205 16.50 -1.82 -9.58
CA LYS A 205 17.37 -1.38 -10.67
C LYS A 205 16.74 -1.59 -12.05
N ASP A 206 16.14 -2.77 -12.28
CA ASP A 206 15.43 -3.05 -13.53
C ASP A 206 14.25 -2.10 -13.72
N PHE A 207 13.49 -1.85 -12.65
CA PHE A 207 12.34 -0.95 -12.66
C PHE A 207 12.75 0.49 -13.01
N ILE A 208 13.78 1.04 -12.36
CA ILE A 208 14.28 2.40 -12.62
C ILE A 208 14.80 2.51 -14.05
N LEU A 209 15.60 1.55 -14.51
CA LEU A 209 16.13 1.54 -15.88
C LEU A 209 15.00 1.53 -16.91
N LEU A 210 13.97 0.71 -16.71
CA LEU A 210 12.83 0.69 -17.61
C LEU A 210 12.06 2.01 -17.61
N CYS A 211 11.84 2.63 -16.44
CA CYS A 211 11.23 3.96 -16.34
C CYS A 211 12.04 5.03 -17.10
N GLU A 212 13.37 4.99 -17.02
CA GLU A 212 14.23 5.90 -17.79
C GLU A 212 14.03 5.76 -19.30
N ILE A 213 14.01 4.53 -19.81
CA ILE A 213 13.87 4.29 -21.25
C ILE A 213 12.44 4.64 -21.71
N ILE A 214 11.41 4.28 -20.93
CA ILE A 214 10.02 4.65 -21.20
C ILE A 214 9.85 6.17 -21.23
N SER A 215 10.50 6.91 -20.33
CA SER A 215 10.43 8.37 -20.30
C SER A 215 10.98 9.00 -21.58
N GLN A 216 12.03 8.41 -22.14
CA GLN A 216 12.66 8.88 -23.38
C GLN A 216 11.81 8.51 -24.60
N ARG A 217 11.36 7.26 -24.69
CA ARG A 217 10.67 6.70 -25.87
C ARG A 217 9.20 7.05 -25.97
N LEU A 218 8.50 7.07 -24.83
CA LEU A 218 7.05 7.27 -24.80
C LEU A 218 6.64 8.65 -24.29
N GLY A 219 7.59 9.50 -23.89
CA GLY A 219 7.30 10.83 -23.35
C GLY A 219 6.58 10.80 -21.99
N THR A 220 6.68 9.70 -21.27
CA THR A 220 6.12 9.52 -19.93
C THR A 220 6.95 10.29 -18.91
N ILE A 221 6.30 10.94 -17.97
CA ILE A 221 6.94 11.62 -16.85
C ILE A 221 6.77 10.75 -15.61
N PHE A 222 7.86 10.51 -14.88
CA PHE A 222 7.82 9.75 -13.62
C PHE A 222 8.17 10.65 -12.44
N ILE A 223 7.37 10.58 -11.40
CA ILE A 223 7.55 11.26 -10.11
C ILE A 223 7.59 10.19 -9.02
N PHE A 224 8.78 9.94 -8.49
CA PHE A 224 8.96 9.02 -7.35
C PHE A 224 8.86 9.83 -6.06
N MET A 225 7.99 9.43 -5.14
CA MET A 225 7.85 10.15 -3.89
C MET A 225 7.95 9.22 -2.68
N SER A 226 8.58 9.72 -1.63
CA SER A 226 8.79 9.00 -0.38
C SER A 226 9.22 9.93 0.76
N ALA A 227 9.01 9.50 2.00
CA ALA A 227 9.71 10.08 3.16
C ALA A 227 11.11 9.46 3.35
N THR A 228 11.32 8.25 2.83
CA THR A 228 12.56 7.47 2.90
C THR A 228 12.95 7.03 1.50
N MET A 229 13.49 7.96 0.70
CA MET A 229 13.76 7.71 -0.72
C MET A 229 14.89 6.70 -0.91
N PRO A 230 14.66 5.63 -1.69
CA PRO A 230 15.74 4.74 -2.12
C PRO A 230 16.79 5.50 -2.94
N VAL A 231 18.04 5.05 -2.87
CA VAL A 231 19.11 5.65 -3.68
C VAL A 231 18.87 5.36 -5.16
N ILE A 232 18.67 6.40 -5.95
CA ILE A 232 18.58 6.33 -7.40
C ILE A 232 19.89 6.84 -7.99
N LYS A 233 20.74 5.92 -8.46
CA LYS A 233 22.04 6.23 -9.06
C LYS A 233 21.87 6.66 -10.53
N SER A 234 21.20 7.78 -10.76
CA SER A 234 21.00 8.32 -12.11
C SER A 234 20.89 9.85 -12.07
N GLU A 235 21.74 10.53 -12.84
CA GLU A 235 21.73 11.99 -13.00
C GLU A 235 20.52 12.50 -13.79
N LYS A 236 19.74 11.59 -14.37
CA LYS A 236 18.51 11.95 -15.10
C LYS A 236 17.39 12.38 -14.16
N PHE A 237 17.43 11.95 -12.89
CA PHE A 237 16.44 12.32 -11.89
C PHE A 237 16.75 13.68 -11.27
N LYS A 238 15.72 14.49 -11.10
CA LYS A 238 15.78 15.79 -10.41
C LYS A 238 14.99 15.71 -9.12
N GLU A 239 15.67 15.98 -7.97
CA GLU A 239 14.97 16.18 -6.71
C GLU A 239 14.26 17.55 -6.74
N ILE A 240 12.97 17.57 -6.45
CA ILE A 240 12.12 18.77 -6.52
C ILE A 240 11.71 19.30 -5.14
N SER A 241 12.08 18.64 -4.06
CA SER A 241 11.88 19.14 -2.69
C SER A 241 13.14 19.78 -2.13
N ASN A 242 12.99 20.51 -1.04
CA ASN A 242 14.11 20.92 -0.22
C ASN A 242 14.34 19.92 0.92
N LEU A 243 15.45 19.22 0.89
CA LEU A 243 15.81 18.23 1.91
C LEU A 243 16.02 18.85 3.30
N ASP A 244 16.25 20.17 3.39
CA ASP A 244 16.33 20.91 4.67
C ASP A 244 15.03 20.85 5.47
N TYR A 245 13.91 20.43 4.84
CA TYR A 245 12.68 20.18 5.60
C TYR A 245 12.82 19.08 6.65
N PHE A 246 13.75 18.14 6.48
CA PHE A 246 14.05 17.12 7.47
C PHE A 246 14.79 17.69 8.68
N SER A 247 15.81 18.52 8.47
CA SER A 247 16.61 19.12 9.55
C SER A 247 15.82 20.05 10.47
N LYS A 248 14.65 20.51 10.01
CA LYS A 248 13.73 21.38 10.77
C LYS A 248 12.63 20.60 11.51
N GLN A 249 12.69 19.27 11.48
CA GLN A 249 11.70 18.44 12.18
C GLN A 249 12.17 18.11 13.58
N ASP A 250 11.24 18.18 14.51
CA ASP A 250 11.47 17.93 15.93
C ASP A 250 10.19 17.41 16.60
N ARG A 251 9.58 16.40 15.97
CA ARG A 251 8.32 15.80 16.46
C ARG A 251 8.57 14.70 17.45
N TYR A 252 9.60 13.90 17.23
CA TYR A 252 9.91 12.71 18.02
C TYR A 252 11.41 12.44 18.10
N VAL A 253 11.75 11.64 19.11
CA VAL A 253 13.06 11.04 19.29
C VAL A 253 12.94 9.52 19.29
N ILE A 254 13.90 8.84 18.67
CA ILE A 254 14.01 7.37 18.70
C ILE A 254 15.04 7.01 19.76
N LYS A 255 14.65 6.13 20.68
CA LYS A 255 15.47 5.66 21.79
C LYS A 255 15.55 4.14 21.77
N TRP A 256 16.68 3.59 22.23
CA TRP A 256 16.76 2.18 22.51
C TRP A 256 16.23 1.89 23.90
N LEU A 257 15.37 0.88 24.02
CA LEU A 257 14.89 0.36 25.29
C LEU A 257 15.58 -0.97 25.56
N ASP A 258 16.48 -1.00 26.53
CA ASP A 258 17.14 -2.22 26.95
C ASP A 258 16.25 -2.96 27.94
N ILE A 259 15.76 -4.12 27.53
CA ILE A 259 14.89 -4.99 28.32
C ILE A 259 15.35 -6.43 28.20
N GLY A 260 15.25 -7.18 29.31
CA GLY A 260 15.60 -8.60 29.38
C GLY A 260 14.54 -9.53 28.81
N GLY A 261 13.33 -9.04 28.55
CA GLY A 261 12.24 -9.85 28.02
C GLY A 261 10.88 -9.17 27.98
N GLU A 262 9.85 -9.99 27.74
CA GLU A 262 8.47 -9.53 27.57
C GLU A 262 7.87 -8.90 28.84
N ASP A 263 8.21 -9.42 30.02
CA ASP A 263 7.63 -8.93 31.28
C ASP A 263 8.06 -7.47 31.54
N GLU A 264 9.35 -7.14 31.33
CA GLU A 264 9.83 -5.77 31.46
C GLU A 264 9.22 -4.84 30.38
N LEU A 265 8.97 -5.37 29.16
CA LEU A 265 8.24 -4.62 28.14
C LEU A 265 6.82 -4.29 28.60
N LEU A 266 6.12 -5.28 29.18
CA LEU A 266 4.76 -5.09 29.70
C LEU A 266 4.72 -4.04 30.81
N GLU A 267 5.70 -4.03 31.72
CA GLU A 267 5.82 -2.99 32.75
C GLU A 267 5.97 -1.59 32.12
N LYS A 268 6.86 -1.45 31.13
CA LYS A 268 7.07 -0.16 30.43
C LYS A 268 5.84 0.30 29.64
N ILE A 269 5.11 -0.60 29.01
CA ILE A 269 3.85 -0.29 28.34
C ILE A 269 2.82 0.17 29.39
N CYS A 270 2.65 -0.54 30.50
CA CYS A 270 1.70 -0.20 31.55
C CYS A 270 2.00 1.16 32.20
N GLU A 271 3.28 1.47 32.45
CA GLU A 271 3.71 2.78 33.00
C GLU A 271 3.22 3.96 32.13
N ASN A 272 3.18 3.79 30.80
CA ASN A 272 2.85 4.86 29.86
C ASN A 272 1.38 4.87 29.41
N ALA A 273 0.74 3.71 29.29
CA ALA A 273 -0.58 3.56 28.69
C ALA A 273 -1.72 4.23 29.50
N ASN A 274 -1.51 4.53 30.78
CA ASN A 274 -2.48 5.27 31.59
C ASN A 274 -2.60 6.74 31.18
N ASP A 275 -1.48 7.38 30.83
CA ASP A 275 -1.39 8.83 30.66
C ASP A 275 -1.20 9.25 29.20
N LYS A 276 -0.80 8.30 28.32
CA LYS A 276 -0.44 8.56 26.93
C LYS A 276 -1.17 7.61 25.97
N ASN A 277 -1.63 8.13 24.83
CA ASN A 277 -2.04 7.28 23.71
C ASN A 277 -0.81 6.52 23.21
N THR A 278 -0.82 5.22 23.37
CA THR A 278 0.36 4.36 23.21
C THR A 278 0.21 3.44 22.01
N LEU A 279 1.26 3.36 21.20
CA LEU A 279 1.38 2.42 20.07
C LEU A 279 2.43 1.36 20.40
N VAL A 280 2.09 0.09 20.23
CA VAL A 280 3.04 -1.03 20.32
C VAL A 280 3.03 -1.79 19.00
N VAL A 281 4.20 -1.93 18.37
CA VAL A 281 4.33 -2.63 17.08
C VAL A 281 5.30 -3.80 17.24
N VAL A 282 4.82 -5.00 16.98
CA VAL A 282 5.58 -6.25 17.02
C VAL A 282 5.63 -6.93 15.66
N ASN A 283 6.58 -7.85 15.49
CA ASN A 283 6.87 -8.42 14.18
C ASN A 283 5.91 -9.56 13.78
N THR A 284 5.26 -10.22 14.75
CA THR A 284 4.37 -11.36 14.45
C THR A 284 2.94 -11.12 14.91
N ILE A 285 1.98 -11.68 14.16
CA ILE A 285 0.55 -11.64 14.51
C ILE A 285 0.30 -12.33 15.84
N LYS A 286 0.96 -13.47 16.09
CA LYS A 286 0.86 -14.21 17.34
C LYS A 286 1.21 -13.34 18.54
N LYS A 287 2.38 -12.65 18.48
CA LYS A 287 2.84 -11.78 19.56
C LYS A 287 1.89 -10.59 19.77
N ALA A 288 1.37 -10.00 18.70
CA ALA A 288 0.37 -8.94 18.82
C ALA A 288 -0.90 -9.40 19.55
N GLN A 289 -1.40 -10.59 19.22
CA GLN A 289 -2.58 -11.18 19.86
C GLN A 289 -2.32 -11.57 21.34
N GLU A 290 -1.14 -12.10 21.66
CA GLU A 290 -0.73 -12.41 23.03
C GLU A 290 -0.70 -11.15 23.92
N LEU A 291 -0.02 -10.09 23.45
CA LEU A 291 0.03 -8.82 24.18
C LEU A 291 -1.35 -8.19 24.33
N PHE A 292 -2.18 -8.22 23.27
CA PHE A 292 -3.56 -7.76 23.31
C PHE A 292 -4.36 -8.50 24.39
N THR A 293 -4.26 -9.82 24.45
CA THR A 293 -4.98 -10.64 25.44
C THR A 293 -4.55 -10.30 26.88
N LYS A 294 -3.26 -10.01 27.10
CA LYS A 294 -2.75 -9.66 28.43
C LYS A 294 -3.14 -8.25 28.91
N LEU A 295 -3.41 -7.34 27.97
CA LEU A 295 -3.58 -5.92 28.27
C LEU A 295 -5.02 -5.41 28.08
N ARG A 296 -5.88 -6.12 27.34
CA ARG A 296 -7.24 -5.69 27.00
C ARG A 296 -8.15 -5.42 28.18
N ASP A 297 -7.98 -6.16 29.27
CA ASP A 297 -8.80 -6.02 30.47
C ASP A 297 -8.32 -4.89 31.40
N LYS A 298 -7.13 -4.34 31.14
CA LYS A 298 -6.51 -3.27 31.94
C LYS A 298 -6.63 -1.90 31.28
N PHE A 299 -6.67 -1.84 29.93
CA PHE A 299 -6.62 -0.60 29.16
C PHE A 299 -7.71 -0.58 28.09
N SER A 300 -8.03 0.62 27.57
CA SER A 300 -8.78 0.77 26.31
C SER A 300 -7.86 0.30 25.16
N CYS A 301 -7.85 -1.00 24.94
CA CYS A 301 -6.88 -1.70 24.11
C CYS A 301 -7.48 -2.14 22.79
N PHE A 302 -6.75 -1.94 21.71
CA PHE A 302 -7.10 -2.32 20.33
C PHE A 302 -6.01 -3.19 19.73
N CYS A 303 -6.39 -4.09 18.80
CA CYS A 303 -5.45 -4.90 18.03
C CYS A 303 -5.64 -4.66 16.53
N LEU A 304 -4.52 -4.50 15.79
CA LEU A 304 -4.54 -4.33 14.34
C LEU A 304 -3.48 -5.21 13.68
N ASN A 305 -3.91 -6.21 12.88
CA ASN A 305 -2.98 -7.15 12.26
C ASN A 305 -3.48 -7.68 10.91
N GLY A 306 -2.61 -8.44 10.22
CA GLY A 306 -2.88 -8.98 8.90
C GLY A 306 -4.00 -10.02 8.82
N TYR A 307 -4.35 -10.67 9.93
CA TYR A 307 -5.39 -11.70 9.99
C TYR A 307 -6.80 -11.16 10.29
N MET A 308 -6.98 -9.86 10.23
CA MET A 308 -8.29 -9.21 10.20
C MET A 308 -8.70 -8.95 8.74
N TYR A 309 -9.96 -9.15 8.37
CA TYR A 309 -10.43 -8.71 7.06
C TYR A 309 -10.67 -7.19 7.01
N ASP A 310 -10.78 -6.64 5.81
CA ASP A 310 -10.68 -5.18 5.60
C ASP A 310 -11.70 -4.36 6.39
N ASP A 311 -12.95 -4.80 6.51
CA ASP A 311 -13.97 -4.01 7.23
C ASP A 311 -13.68 -3.96 8.74
N HIS A 312 -13.18 -5.04 9.34
CA HIS A 312 -12.76 -5.04 10.75
C HIS A 312 -11.51 -4.18 10.97
N LYS A 313 -10.53 -4.20 10.04
CA LYS A 313 -9.38 -3.28 10.10
C LYS A 313 -9.84 -1.82 10.06
N ARG A 314 -10.75 -1.48 9.14
CA ARG A 314 -11.30 -0.12 9.01
C ARG A 314 -12.06 0.29 10.27
N ALA A 315 -12.89 -0.58 10.80
CA ALA A 315 -13.63 -0.33 12.05
C ALA A 315 -12.68 -0.09 13.23
N THR A 316 -11.63 -0.90 13.36
CA THR A 316 -10.60 -0.73 14.40
C THR A 316 -9.86 0.61 14.25
N ILE A 317 -9.42 0.95 13.03
CA ILE A 317 -8.72 2.22 12.75
C ILE A 317 -9.63 3.41 13.09
N GLU A 318 -10.90 3.35 12.72
CA GLU A 318 -11.86 4.41 12.98
C GLU A 318 -12.17 4.54 14.48
N ALA A 319 -12.35 3.44 15.19
CA ALA A 319 -12.54 3.42 16.63
C ALA A 319 -11.34 4.04 17.38
N VAL A 320 -10.11 3.68 16.98
CA VAL A 320 -8.88 4.26 17.52
C VAL A 320 -8.81 5.76 17.21
N ARG A 321 -9.13 6.19 15.99
CA ARG A 321 -9.17 7.61 15.60
C ARG A 321 -10.15 8.39 16.45
N CYS A 322 -11.40 7.92 16.56
CA CYS A 322 -12.42 8.55 17.38
C CYS A 322 -12.00 8.67 18.85
N ALA A 323 -11.36 7.64 19.40
CA ALA A 323 -10.87 7.66 20.77
C ALA A 323 -9.71 8.66 20.97
N ILE A 324 -8.75 8.72 20.03
CA ILE A 324 -7.67 9.73 20.05
C ILE A 324 -8.25 11.14 19.94
N ASP A 325 -9.22 11.38 19.06
CA ASP A 325 -9.83 12.70 18.90
C ASP A 325 -10.64 13.11 20.12
N LYS A 326 -11.34 12.18 20.77
CA LYS A 326 -12.00 12.40 22.05
C LYS A 326 -11.00 12.83 23.12
N ASN A 327 -9.83 12.19 23.17
CA ASN A 327 -8.76 12.53 24.12
C ASN A 327 -8.17 13.93 23.92
N LYS A 328 -8.31 14.52 22.74
CA LYS A 328 -7.90 15.93 22.48
C LYS A 328 -8.87 16.94 23.09
N VAL A 329 -10.14 16.58 23.19
CA VAL A 329 -11.22 17.47 23.69
C VAL A 329 -11.46 17.27 25.18
N ASP A 330 -11.37 16.00 25.64
CA ASP A 330 -11.59 15.64 27.04
C ASP A 330 -10.32 15.03 27.65
N PRO A 331 -9.56 15.79 28.45
CA PRO A 331 -8.34 15.29 29.10
C PRO A 331 -8.58 14.12 30.08
N LEU A 332 -9.82 13.94 30.55
CA LEU A 332 -10.19 12.85 31.47
C LEU A 332 -10.60 11.57 30.72
N ALA A 333 -10.73 11.63 29.40
CA ALA A 333 -11.01 10.44 28.61
C ALA A 333 -9.86 9.43 28.70
N SER A 334 -10.20 8.15 28.80
CA SER A 334 -9.24 7.05 28.89
C SER A 334 -8.31 7.07 27.68
N LYS A 335 -7.02 7.03 27.92
CA LYS A 335 -6.00 6.87 26.87
C LYS A 335 -6.13 5.51 26.21
N ILE A 336 -5.69 5.43 24.97
CA ILE A 336 -5.78 4.19 24.20
C ILE A 336 -4.43 3.49 24.05
N LEU A 337 -4.49 2.19 23.97
CA LEU A 337 -3.37 1.31 23.64
C LEU A 337 -3.68 0.58 22.33
N LEU A 338 -2.92 0.85 21.27
CA LEU A 338 -3.00 0.08 20.03
C LEU A 338 -1.82 -0.88 19.95
N ILE A 339 -2.11 -2.17 19.88
CA ILE A 339 -1.13 -3.22 19.58
C ILE A 339 -1.28 -3.60 18.12
N SER A 340 -0.19 -3.53 17.36
CA SER A 340 -0.24 -3.76 15.92
C SER A 340 0.95 -4.58 15.43
N THR A 341 0.81 -5.14 14.24
CA THR A 341 1.92 -5.58 13.40
C THR A 341 2.30 -4.45 12.41
N GLN A 342 3.06 -4.76 11.36
CA GLN A 342 3.40 -3.82 10.28
C GLN A 342 2.17 -3.18 9.61
N SER A 343 0.97 -3.66 9.90
CA SER A 343 -0.29 -3.11 9.36
C SER A 343 -0.52 -1.63 9.67
N ILE A 344 0.14 -1.07 10.71
CA ILE A 344 0.08 0.36 11.06
C ILE A 344 1.07 1.22 10.27
N GLU A 345 2.14 0.64 9.74
CA GLU A 345 3.26 1.39 9.16
C GLU A 345 2.85 2.17 7.91
N ALA A 346 1.95 1.61 7.11
CA ALA A 346 1.54 2.22 5.85
C ALA A 346 0.03 2.46 5.77
N GLY A 347 -0.36 3.62 5.27
CA GLY A 347 -1.75 3.94 4.94
C GLY A 347 -2.68 4.27 6.09
N VAL A 348 -2.19 4.29 7.31
CA VAL A 348 -3.01 4.58 8.49
C VAL A 348 -2.67 5.98 9.02
N ASP A 349 -3.67 6.86 9.09
CA ASP A 349 -3.51 8.21 9.63
C ASP A 349 -3.97 8.25 11.09
N LEU A 350 -3.08 7.84 11.98
CA LEU A 350 -3.24 7.87 13.43
C LEU A 350 -2.05 8.59 14.06
N ASP A 351 -2.25 9.16 15.26
CA ASP A 351 -1.29 10.01 15.95
C ASP A 351 -1.20 9.65 17.44
N PHE A 352 -0.06 9.09 17.85
CA PHE A 352 0.20 8.61 19.20
C PHE A 352 1.16 9.55 19.96
N ASP A 353 1.10 9.49 21.30
CA ASP A 353 2.00 10.26 22.17
C ASP A 353 3.37 9.54 22.31
N ILE A 354 3.33 8.21 22.35
CA ILE A 354 4.49 7.35 22.55
C ILE A 354 4.34 6.07 21.72
N GLY A 355 5.46 5.52 21.28
CA GLY A 355 5.51 4.26 20.55
C GLY A 355 6.55 3.29 21.12
N PHE A 356 6.25 1.99 20.99
CA PHE A 356 7.16 0.88 21.24
C PHE A 356 7.24 0.04 19.96
N ARG A 357 8.46 -0.17 19.44
CA ARG A 357 8.68 -0.93 18.20
C ARG A 357 9.68 -2.04 18.44
N GLU A 358 9.26 -3.28 18.23
CA GLU A 358 10.20 -4.40 18.19
C GLU A 358 11.25 -4.18 17.09
N VAL A 359 12.50 -4.52 17.35
CA VAL A 359 13.59 -4.34 16.39
C VAL A 359 13.23 -4.89 15.01
N SER A 360 13.51 -4.11 13.98
CA SER A 360 13.11 -4.37 12.59
C SER A 360 14.03 -3.60 11.63
N PRO A 361 13.87 -3.72 10.30
CA PRO A 361 14.61 -2.88 9.36
C PRO A 361 14.40 -1.38 9.64
N ILE A 362 15.44 -0.59 9.35
CA ILE A 362 15.44 0.86 9.60
C ILE A 362 14.22 1.56 8.96
N SER A 363 13.83 1.16 7.75
CA SER A 363 12.64 1.71 7.08
C SER A 363 11.34 1.50 7.88
N SER A 364 11.17 0.35 8.50
CA SER A 364 10.03 0.01 9.37
C SER A 364 10.02 0.84 10.66
N ILE A 365 11.19 1.01 11.28
CA ILE A 365 11.34 1.87 12.48
C ILE A 365 10.94 3.29 12.15
N ILE A 366 11.44 3.86 11.05
CA ILE A 366 11.12 5.23 10.60
C ILE A 366 9.62 5.38 10.30
N GLN A 367 8.99 4.38 9.66
CA GLN A 367 7.55 4.42 9.37
C GLN A 367 6.71 4.39 10.65
N THR A 368 7.14 3.62 11.65
CA THR A 368 6.51 3.58 12.98
C THR A 368 6.71 4.91 13.72
N ALA A 369 7.92 5.47 13.69
CA ALA A 369 8.22 6.78 14.28
C ALA A 369 7.34 7.90 13.68
N GLY A 370 7.07 7.82 12.38
CA GLY A 370 6.13 8.74 11.70
C GLY A 370 4.67 8.67 12.18
N ARG A 371 4.32 7.75 13.08
CA ARG A 371 3.01 7.68 13.77
C ARG A 371 3.03 8.30 15.15
N VAL A 372 4.20 8.66 15.66
CA VAL A 372 4.38 9.31 16.96
C VAL A 372 4.46 10.82 16.75
N ASN A 373 3.67 11.58 17.50
CA ASN A 373 3.54 13.04 17.38
C ASN A 373 3.37 13.53 15.92
N ARG A 374 2.55 12.83 15.15
CA ARG A 374 2.36 13.07 13.72
C ARG A 374 1.86 14.46 13.39
N HIS A 375 1.05 15.06 14.28
CA HIS A 375 0.40 16.35 14.08
C HIS A 375 1.10 17.50 14.81
N PHE A 376 2.37 17.34 15.21
CA PHE A 376 3.19 18.39 15.82
C PHE A 376 2.58 18.96 17.12
N ARG A 377 2.34 18.10 18.11
CA ARG A 377 1.95 18.55 19.45
C ARG A 377 3.13 19.23 20.16
N ALA A 378 2.82 20.03 21.18
CA ALA A 378 3.84 20.79 21.93
C ALA A 378 4.89 19.90 22.64
N THR A 379 4.50 18.70 23.06
CA THR A 379 5.40 17.72 23.69
C THR A 379 6.05 16.84 22.65
N MET A 380 7.36 16.64 22.77
CA MET A 380 8.11 15.71 21.91
C MET A 380 7.59 14.28 22.12
N GLY A 381 7.36 13.56 21.03
CA GLY A 381 7.00 12.15 21.07
C GLY A 381 8.25 11.27 21.26
N GLU A 382 8.06 10.08 21.78
CA GLU A 382 9.14 9.11 21.97
C GLU A 382 8.80 7.78 21.29
N LEU A 383 9.72 7.28 20.47
CA LEU A 383 9.66 5.91 19.97
C LEU A 383 10.75 5.07 20.63
N TYR A 384 10.35 4.08 21.38
CA TYR A 384 11.26 3.11 21.99
C TYR A 384 11.42 1.89 21.08
N VAL A 385 12.65 1.65 20.61
CA VAL A 385 12.99 0.42 19.89
C VAL A 385 13.51 -0.59 20.89
N PHE A 386 12.90 -1.76 20.97
CA PHE A 386 13.26 -2.81 21.94
C PHE A 386 13.75 -4.09 21.24
N PRO A 387 14.51 -4.95 21.97
CA PRO A 387 15.01 -6.21 21.45
C PRO A 387 13.92 -7.13 20.93
N GLU A 388 14.31 -8.09 20.10
CA GLU A 388 13.41 -9.11 19.57
C GLU A 388 12.76 -9.95 20.68
N ILE A 389 11.43 -9.99 20.67
CA ILE A 389 10.63 -10.87 21.52
C ILE A 389 9.86 -11.93 20.71
N SER A 390 9.68 -11.69 19.41
CA SER A 390 8.98 -12.58 18.47
C SER A 390 9.82 -13.76 17.98
N LYS A 391 11.15 -13.74 18.13
CA LYS A 391 12.15 -14.76 17.72
C LYS A 391 12.28 -15.02 16.21
N PHE A 392 11.69 -14.20 15.35
CA PHE A 392 11.62 -14.44 13.90
C PHE A 392 12.00 -13.24 13.04
N THR A 393 12.55 -12.18 13.60
CA THR A 393 12.86 -10.92 12.88
C THR A 393 13.73 -11.16 11.65
N ASN A 394 14.80 -11.98 11.80
CA ASN A 394 15.68 -12.28 10.68
C ASN A 394 15.00 -13.08 9.57
N LEU A 395 14.05 -13.94 9.92
CA LEU A 395 13.30 -14.73 8.95
C LEU A 395 12.27 -13.87 8.20
N ILE A 396 11.55 -13.01 8.94
CA ILE A 396 10.52 -12.13 8.37
C ILE A 396 11.13 -11.10 7.42
N TYR A 397 12.26 -10.50 7.80
CA TYR A 397 12.83 -9.38 7.06
C TYR A 397 14.09 -9.73 6.25
N GLY A 398 14.69 -10.90 6.47
CA GLY A 398 15.82 -11.40 5.71
C GLY A 398 16.99 -10.41 5.63
N ASP A 399 17.42 -10.17 4.40
CA ASP A 399 18.59 -9.33 4.12
C ASP A 399 18.38 -7.85 4.49
N LEU A 400 17.16 -7.34 4.47
CA LEU A 400 16.87 -5.97 4.90
C LEU A 400 17.20 -5.75 6.37
N TYR A 401 16.93 -6.76 7.22
CA TYR A 401 17.29 -6.70 8.63
C TYR A 401 18.81 -6.81 8.84
N LYS A 402 19.49 -7.71 8.10
CA LYS A 402 20.95 -7.87 8.16
C LYS A 402 21.68 -6.57 7.79
N VAL A 403 21.24 -5.90 6.72
CA VAL A 403 21.79 -4.61 6.29
C VAL A 403 21.58 -3.51 7.34
N SER A 404 20.52 -3.61 8.12
CA SER A 404 20.24 -2.67 9.22
C SER A 404 21.19 -2.82 10.41
N GLY A 405 21.89 -3.97 10.57
CA GLY A 405 22.57 -4.36 11.80
C GLY A 405 23.55 -3.33 12.36
N THR A 406 24.40 -2.71 11.52
CA THR A 406 25.35 -1.68 11.98
C THR A 406 24.63 -0.41 12.44
N ILE A 407 23.59 0.02 11.71
CA ILE A 407 22.81 1.22 12.05
C ILE A 407 22.04 0.98 13.36
N LEU A 408 21.50 -0.23 13.54
CA LEU A 408 20.84 -0.62 14.80
C LEU A 408 21.81 -0.65 15.97
N SER A 409 23.08 -1.01 15.75
CA SER A 409 24.12 -0.97 16.79
C SER A 409 24.41 0.47 17.24
N ASP A 410 24.40 1.43 16.31
CA ASP A 410 24.55 2.85 16.63
C ASP A 410 23.35 3.39 17.41
N LEU A 411 22.11 2.96 17.04
CA LEU A 411 20.87 3.31 17.77
C LEU A 411 20.88 2.83 19.23
N LYS A 412 21.60 1.75 19.55
CA LYS A 412 21.75 1.28 20.94
C LYS A 412 22.60 2.20 21.80
N GLN A 413 23.43 3.04 21.19
CA GLN A 413 24.42 3.88 21.88
C GLN A 413 23.97 5.33 22.04
N LYS A 414 23.06 5.81 21.16
CA LYS A 414 22.61 7.20 21.17
C LYS A 414 21.14 7.32 20.82
N GLU A 415 20.50 8.36 21.33
CA GLU A 415 19.19 8.80 20.86
C GLU A 415 19.30 9.38 19.45
N VAL A 416 18.28 9.17 18.62
CA VAL A 416 18.19 9.69 17.24
C VAL A 416 17.04 10.68 17.15
N GLN A 417 17.37 11.92 16.79
CA GLN A 417 16.39 12.97 16.56
C GLN A 417 15.74 12.81 15.17
N GLU A 418 14.52 13.29 15.00
CA GLU A 418 13.85 13.25 13.70
C GLU A 418 14.66 13.95 12.60
N SER A 419 15.39 15.00 12.92
CA SER A 419 16.27 15.71 11.99
C SER A 419 17.40 14.86 11.40
N GLU A 420 17.81 13.77 12.06
CA GLU A 420 18.84 12.84 11.61
C GLU A 420 18.31 11.72 10.68
N ILE A 421 16.96 11.60 10.56
CA ILE A 421 16.31 10.49 9.85
C ILE A 421 16.70 10.43 8.36
N LEU A 422 16.87 11.56 7.71
CA LEU A 422 17.26 11.59 6.30
C LEU A 422 18.66 10.97 6.11
N GLU A 423 19.61 11.29 6.97
CA GLU A 423 20.97 10.74 6.92
C GLU A 423 20.98 9.22 7.16
N ILE A 424 20.28 8.78 8.19
CA ILE A 424 20.12 7.36 8.52
C ILE A 424 19.45 6.59 7.38
N SER A 425 18.39 7.15 6.81
CA SER A 425 17.69 6.57 5.67
C SER A 425 18.60 6.45 4.45
N ASN A 426 19.36 7.49 4.14
CA ASN A 426 20.32 7.49 3.04
C ASN A 426 21.40 6.43 3.23
N LEU A 427 21.98 6.32 4.43
CA LEU A 427 22.95 5.29 4.76
C LEU A 427 22.38 3.87 4.57
N TYR A 428 21.18 3.65 5.06
CA TYR A 428 20.49 2.37 4.93
C TYR A 428 20.26 2.00 3.45
N PHE A 429 19.71 2.90 2.65
CA PHE A 429 19.46 2.63 1.23
C PHE A 429 20.75 2.56 0.39
N GLN A 430 21.82 3.26 0.76
CA GLN A 430 23.13 3.06 0.15
C GLN A 430 23.65 1.64 0.37
N LYS A 431 23.53 1.11 1.59
CA LYS A 431 23.91 -0.28 1.88
C LYS A 431 23.07 -1.28 1.07
N ILE A 432 21.76 -1.09 1.00
CA ILE A 432 20.88 -1.94 0.16
C ILE A 432 21.34 -1.88 -1.29
N SER A 433 21.53 -0.67 -1.85
CA SER A 433 21.93 -0.51 -3.23
C SER A 433 23.28 -1.15 -3.56
N ASN A 434 24.23 -1.09 -2.62
CA ASN A 434 25.56 -1.65 -2.85
C ASN A 434 25.62 -3.17 -2.68
N GLN A 435 24.83 -3.73 -1.77
CA GLN A 435 24.94 -5.13 -1.36
C GLN A 435 23.88 -6.05 -1.99
N LEU A 436 22.68 -5.53 -2.23
CA LEU A 436 21.53 -6.36 -2.60
C LEU A 436 20.97 -6.08 -3.99
N GLU A 437 21.12 -4.85 -4.53
CA GLU A 437 20.51 -4.52 -5.80
C GLU A 437 21.37 -4.92 -7.01
N ASN A 438 20.78 -5.69 -7.92
CA ASN A 438 21.35 -6.10 -9.20
C ASN A 438 20.29 -6.01 -10.32
N LEU A 439 20.71 -6.17 -11.58
CA LEU A 439 19.80 -6.37 -12.70
C LEU A 439 19.43 -7.86 -12.78
N HIS A 440 18.19 -8.19 -12.45
CA HIS A 440 17.74 -9.57 -12.33
C HIS A 440 17.06 -10.13 -13.59
N ILE A 441 16.54 -9.24 -14.47
CA ILE A 441 15.77 -9.63 -15.67
C ILE A 441 16.43 -9.19 -16.99
N LYS A 442 17.67 -8.69 -16.93
CA LYS A 442 18.38 -8.20 -18.12
C LYS A 442 18.51 -9.29 -19.19
N SER A 443 18.91 -10.48 -18.80
CA SER A 443 19.10 -11.63 -19.70
C SER A 443 17.82 -12.02 -20.44
N GLU A 444 16.69 -12.00 -19.73
CA GLU A 444 15.39 -12.36 -20.28
C GLU A 444 14.87 -11.27 -21.22
N ILE A 445 15.12 -9.99 -20.90
CA ILE A 445 14.78 -8.87 -21.79
C ILE A 445 15.59 -8.93 -23.08
N GLU A 446 16.90 -9.21 -23.00
CA GLU A 446 17.78 -9.34 -24.16
C GLU A 446 17.41 -10.52 -25.08
N LYS A 447 16.68 -11.50 -24.56
CA LYS A 447 16.17 -12.65 -25.33
C LYS A 447 14.68 -12.55 -25.67
N LEU A 448 13.97 -11.52 -25.19
CA LEU A 448 12.51 -11.36 -25.25
C LEU A 448 11.74 -12.54 -24.65
N GLU A 449 12.25 -13.12 -23.58
CA GLU A 449 11.64 -14.22 -22.85
C GLU A 449 10.51 -13.73 -21.93
N PHE A 450 9.41 -13.26 -22.50
CA PHE A 450 8.30 -12.61 -21.77
C PHE A 450 7.68 -13.48 -20.67
N GLU A 451 7.61 -14.81 -20.86
CA GLU A 451 7.09 -15.72 -19.83
C GLU A 451 8.02 -15.78 -18.63
N ASN A 452 9.34 -15.88 -18.86
CA ASN A 452 10.34 -15.94 -17.80
C ASN A 452 10.40 -14.61 -17.03
N ILE A 453 10.27 -13.46 -17.73
CA ILE A 453 10.15 -12.16 -17.09
C ILE A 453 8.92 -12.14 -16.18
N ASN A 454 7.75 -12.52 -16.70
CA ASN A 454 6.50 -12.54 -15.92
C ASN A 454 6.62 -13.46 -14.70
N GLN A 455 7.21 -14.66 -14.85
CA GLN A 455 7.41 -15.60 -13.75
C GLN A 455 8.32 -15.01 -12.66
N LYS A 456 9.46 -14.43 -13.03
CA LYS A 456 10.37 -13.76 -12.07
C LYS A 456 9.68 -12.63 -11.31
N ILE A 457 8.84 -11.84 -11.99
CA ILE A 457 8.06 -10.78 -11.33
C ILE A 457 7.01 -11.38 -10.40
N GLU A 458 6.32 -12.43 -10.82
CA GLU A 458 5.37 -13.13 -9.94
C GLU A 458 6.06 -13.70 -8.71
N ASP A 459 7.24 -14.31 -8.85
CA ASP A 459 8.01 -14.86 -7.72
C ASP A 459 8.48 -13.77 -6.73
N ILE A 460 8.82 -12.57 -7.24
CA ILE A 460 9.21 -11.43 -6.40
C ILE A 460 7.99 -10.80 -5.70
N MET A 461 6.85 -10.76 -6.38
CA MET A 461 5.67 -10.01 -5.93
C MET A 461 4.65 -10.89 -5.20
N ASN A 462 4.67 -12.20 -5.41
CA ASN A 462 3.70 -13.11 -4.80
C ASN A 462 4.27 -13.78 -3.55
N ASP A 463 3.46 -13.74 -2.51
CA ASP A 463 3.64 -14.55 -1.31
C ASP A 463 3.12 -15.98 -1.60
N ASN A 464 3.93 -16.79 -2.31
CA ASN A 464 3.57 -18.16 -2.70
C ASN A 464 3.26 -19.09 -1.52
N TYR A 465 3.53 -18.62 -0.29
CA TYR A 465 3.31 -19.37 0.96
C TYR A 465 1.97 -19.03 1.62
N LYS A 466 1.16 -18.13 1.04
CA LYS A 466 -0.13 -17.71 1.59
C LYS A 466 -1.29 -18.18 0.75
N GLN A 467 -2.37 -18.55 1.42
CA GLN A 467 -3.65 -18.87 0.80
C GLN A 467 -4.76 -17.98 1.32
N THR A 468 -5.72 -17.68 0.46
CA THR A 468 -6.84 -16.81 0.82
C THR A 468 -7.98 -17.67 1.37
N ILE A 469 -8.49 -17.30 2.53
CA ILE A 469 -9.75 -17.81 3.08
C ILE A 469 -10.74 -16.66 3.24
N ILE A 470 -12.03 -17.00 3.17
CA ILE A 470 -13.11 -16.06 3.42
C ILE A 470 -13.60 -16.24 4.86
N ILE A 471 -13.82 -15.14 5.55
CA ILE A 471 -14.52 -15.15 6.84
C ILE A 471 -15.97 -14.78 6.56
N GLU A 472 -16.91 -15.66 6.88
CA GLU A 472 -18.33 -15.37 6.69
C GLU A 472 -18.75 -14.26 7.66
N PRO A 473 -19.15 -13.06 7.16
CA PRO A 473 -19.38 -11.89 8.02
C PRO A 473 -20.67 -11.96 8.84
N GLU A 474 -21.70 -12.64 8.32
CA GLU A 474 -23.01 -12.80 8.91
C GLU A 474 -23.62 -14.15 8.54
N GLU A 475 -24.61 -14.60 9.28
CA GLU A 475 -25.26 -15.89 9.05
C GLU A 475 -25.92 -15.95 7.66
N ASN A 476 -25.71 -17.07 6.97
CA ASN A 476 -26.19 -17.33 5.60
C ASN A 476 -25.60 -16.47 4.47
N PHE A 477 -24.62 -15.58 4.73
CA PHE A 477 -24.02 -14.75 3.69
C PHE A 477 -23.47 -15.58 2.51
N ILE A 478 -22.75 -16.66 2.81
CA ILE A 478 -22.18 -17.53 1.76
C ILE A 478 -23.30 -18.28 1.01
N LYS A 479 -24.35 -18.69 1.67
CA LYS A 479 -25.51 -19.34 1.02
C LYS A 479 -26.20 -18.42 0.04
N ASP A 480 -26.42 -17.16 0.41
CA ASP A 480 -27.02 -16.15 -0.47
C ASP A 480 -26.07 -15.81 -1.63
N PHE A 481 -24.77 -15.77 -1.33
CA PHE A 481 -23.73 -15.59 -2.34
C PHE A 481 -23.73 -16.73 -3.38
N GLU A 482 -23.84 -17.99 -2.94
CA GLU A 482 -23.93 -19.17 -3.81
C GLU A 482 -25.20 -19.17 -4.65
N ALA A 483 -26.35 -18.80 -4.07
CA ALA A 483 -27.60 -18.65 -4.81
C ALA A 483 -27.47 -17.64 -5.96
N LYS A 484 -26.79 -16.51 -5.70
CA LYS A 484 -26.53 -15.50 -6.74
C LYS A 484 -25.56 -16.00 -7.82
N ILE A 485 -24.57 -16.81 -7.47
CA ILE A 485 -23.72 -17.49 -8.47
C ILE A 485 -24.56 -18.36 -9.40
N PHE A 486 -25.50 -19.13 -8.83
CA PHE A 486 -26.38 -20.00 -9.61
C PHE A 486 -27.28 -19.18 -10.56
N GLU A 487 -27.87 -18.08 -10.09
CA GLU A 487 -28.66 -17.15 -10.93
C GLU A 487 -27.82 -16.59 -12.08
N ILE A 488 -26.61 -16.10 -11.81
CA ILE A 488 -25.73 -15.53 -12.83
C ILE A 488 -25.38 -16.57 -13.91
N LYS A 489 -25.03 -17.80 -13.48
CA LYS A 489 -24.67 -18.88 -14.41
C LYS A 489 -25.83 -19.33 -15.30
N ASN A 490 -27.05 -19.26 -14.82
CA ASN A 490 -28.28 -19.65 -15.54
C ASN A 490 -29.02 -18.47 -16.18
N SER A 491 -28.43 -17.28 -16.16
CA SER A 491 -28.96 -16.08 -16.77
C SER A 491 -29.05 -16.24 -18.30
N PRO A 492 -30.07 -15.68 -18.96
CA PRO A 492 -30.21 -15.72 -20.43
C PRO A 492 -29.20 -14.80 -21.15
N ASN A 493 -28.32 -14.14 -20.44
CA ASN A 493 -27.36 -13.19 -20.99
C ASN A 493 -26.28 -13.89 -21.85
N GLU A 494 -25.55 -13.13 -22.64
CA GLU A 494 -24.44 -13.62 -23.43
C GLU A 494 -23.30 -14.16 -22.50
N LYS A 495 -22.58 -15.18 -22.97
CA LYS A 495 -21.49 -15.82 -22.20
C LYS A 495 -20.44 -14.84 -21.65
N PHE A 496 -20.18 -13.75 -22.39
CA PHE A 496 -19.21 -12.74 -21.97
C PHE A 496 -19.72 -11.95 -20.74
N THR A 497 -20.97 -11.53 -20.80
CA THR A 497 -21.64 -10.82 -19.69
C THR A 497 -21.76 -11.67 -18.45
N ILE A 498 -22.14 -12.95 -18.61
CA ILE A 498 -22.18 -13.92 -17.49
C ILE A 498 -20.82 -14.02 -16.81
N ARG A 499 -19.74 -14.14 -17.59
CA ARG A 499 -18.36 -14.20 -17.06
C ARG A 499 -17.98 -12.95 -16.26
N ASP A 500 -18.39 -11.79 -16.70
CA ASP A 500 -18.05 -10.53 -16.05
C ASP A 500 -18.87 -10.28 -14.79
N LEU A 501 -20.17 -10.57 -14.82
CA LEU A 501 -21.04 -10.55 -13.64
C LEU A 501 -20.53 -11.52 -12.58
N PHE A 502 -20.14 -12.73 -12.99
CA PHE A 502 -19.56 -13.73 -12.10
C PHE A 502 -18.27 -13.24 -11.45
N LYS A 503 -17.33 -12.66 -12.21
CA LYS A 503 -16.10 -12.09 -11.66
C LYS A 503 -16.35 -10.94 -10.70
N ASN A 504 -17.29 -10.04 -11.02
CA ASN A 504 -17.64 -8.93 -10.16
C ASN A 504 -18.25 -9.42 -8.84
N HIS A 505 -19.10 -10.45 -8.92
CA HIS A 505 -19.71 -11.05 -7.74
C HIS A 505 -18.64 -11.70 -6.84
N ILE A 506 -17.69 -12.47 -7.41
CA ILE A 506 -16.57 -13.04 -6.65
C ILE A 506 -15.74 -11.96 -5.96
N ARG A 507 -15.51 -10.81 -6.60
CA ARG A 507 -14.75 -9.70 -5.99
C ARG A 507 -15.38 -9.20 -4.69
N LYS A 508 -16.70 -9.36 -4.48
CA LYS A 508 -17.35 -8.99 -3.21
C LYS A 508 -16.81 -9.79 -2.02
N LEU A 509 -16.43 -11.05 -2.24
CA LEU A 509 -15.82 -11.88 -1.21
C LEU A 509 -14.47 -11.33 -0.73
N SER A 510 -13.75 -10.60 -1.59
CA SER A 510 -12.42 -10.10 -1.24
C SER A 510 -12.40 -9.13 -0.06
N LYS A 511 -13.53 -8.49 0.26
CA LYS A 511 -13.67 -7.61 1.44
C LYS A 511 -13.57 -8.42 2.75
N PHE A 512 -14.03 -9.66 2.72
CA PHE A 512 -14.06 -10.59 3.86
C PHE A 512 -12.93 -11.62 3.81
N SER A 513 -11.95 -11.42 2.92
CA SER A 513 -10.83 -12.32 2.75
C SER A 513 -9.66 -11.95 3.65
N ILE A 514 -8.97 -12.97 4.11
CA ILE A 514 -7.67 -12.87 4.76
C ILE A 514 -6.69 -13.84 4.08
N ASN A 515 -5.42 -13.46 4.06
CA ASN A 515 -4.34 -14.33 3.57
C ASN A 515 -3.71 -15.02 4.78
N VAL A 516 -3.74 -16.33 4.80
CA VAL A 516 -3.16 -17.17 5.86
C VAL A 516 -1.99 -17.97 5.31
N THR A 517 -1.05 -18.36 6.18
CA THR A 517 0.05 -19.25 5.78
C THR A 517 -0.51 -20.62 5.39
N LEU A 518 0.20 -21.37 4.53
CA LEU A 518 -0.17 -22.74 4.17
C LEU A 518 -0.37 -23.61 5.42
N LYS A 519 0.43 -23.36 6.45
CA LYS A 519 0.34 -24.08 7.71
C LYS A 519 -0.95 -23.78 8.47
N ASP A 520 -1.29 -22.49 8.63
CA ASP A 520 -2.54 -22.09 9.26
C ASP A 520 -3.75 -22.59 8.45
N MET A 521 -3.65 -22.57 7.10
CA MET A 521 -4.65 -23.15 6.22
C MET A 521 -4.88 -24.65 6.53
N ASN A 522 -3.81 -25.44 6.62
CA ASN A 522 -3.89 -26.88 6.91
C ASN A 522 -4.53 -27.15 8.27
N LYS A 523 -4.26 -26.33 9.28
CA LYS A 523 -4.88 -26.46 10.61
C LYS A 523 -6.37 -26.10 10.62
N LEU A 524 -6.72 -25.11 9.81
CA LEU A 524 -8.11 -24.65 9.70
C LEU A 524 -8.96 -25.57 8.81
N MET A 525 -8.37 -26.35 7.92
CA MET A 525 -9.08 -27.19 6.94
C MET A 525 -10.24 -28.00 7.52
N PRO A 526 -10.13 -28.64 8.71
CA PRO A 526 -11.27 -29.38 9.30
C PRO A 526 -12.48 -28.51 9.63
N ASN A 527 -12.28 -27.18 9.77
CA ASN A 527 -13.30 -26.21 10.16
C ASN A 527 -13.74 -25.31 8.99
N LEU A 528 -13.06 -25.42 7.85
CA LEU A 528 -13.40 -24.69 6.65
C LEU A 528 -14.46 -25.43 5.83
N LYS A 529 -15.30 -24.67 5.15
CA LYS A 529 -16.21 -25.19 4.13
C LYS A 529 -15.82 -24.64 2.76
N GLN A 530 -15.98 -25.46 1.72
CA GLN A 530 -15.78 -25.02 0.35
C GLN A 530 -17.00 -24.24 -0.13
N ILE A 531 -16.77 -23.14 -0.88
CA ILE A 531 -17.85 -22.39 -1.52
C ILE A 531 -18.30 -23.14 -2.75
N ASN A 532 -19.59 -23.49 -2.83
CA ASN A 532 -20.14 -24.22 -3.97
C ASN A 532 -20.00 -23.45 -5.27
N GLY A 533 -19.52 -24.15 -6.31
CA GLY A 533 -19.31 -23.55 -7.63
C GLY A 533 -18.00 -22.76 -7.78
N LEU A 534 -17.15 -22.67 -6.74
CA LEU A 534 -15.83 -22.08 -6.76
C LEU A 534 -14.77 -23.13 -6.37
N LYS A 535 -13.89 -23.46 -7.34
CA LYS A 535 -12.81 -24.38 -7.08
C LYS A 535 -11.76 -23.71 -6.17
N ASP A 536 -11.30 -24.44 -5.15
CA ASP A 536 -10.21 -24.04 -4.25
C ASP A 536 -10.48 -22.74 -3.44
N MET A 537 -11.76 -22.36 -3.26
CA MET A 537 -12.18 -21.28 -2.37
C MET A 537 -12.88 -21.82 -1.14
N PHE A 538 -12.34 -21.47 0.02
CA PHE A 538 -12.82 -21.94 1.32
C PHE A 538 -13.24 -20.77 2.20
N TYR A 539 -14.17 -21.02 3.11
CA TYR A 539 -14.61 -20.04 4.07
C TYR A 539 -14.71 -20.62 5.49
N LEU A 540 -14.50 -19.77 6.47
CA LEU A 540 -14.76 -20.04 7.87
C LEU A 540 -16.20 -19.61 8.18
N PRO A 541 -17.10 -20.53 8.62
CA PRO A 541 -18.50 -20.21 8.86
C PRO A 541 -18.71 -19.15 9.93
N PHE A 542 -19.80 -18.39 9.79
CA PHE A 542 -20.25 -17.46 10.83
C PHE A 542 -20.45 -18.17 12.18
N GLY A 543 -20.19 -17.47 13.29
CA GLY A 543 -20.26 -18.05 14.62
C GLY A 543 -19.02 -18.84 15.06
N SER A 544 -18.00 -18.97 14.21
CA SER A 544 -16.72 -19.62 14.54
C SER A 544 -15.85 -18.75 15.48
N SER A 545 -16.43 -18.23 16.57
CA SER A 545 -15.78 -17.29 17.50
C SER A 545 -14.53 -17.83 18.19
N TYR A 546 -14.39 -19.16 18.25
CA TYR A 546 -13.17 -19.80 18.71
C TYR A 546 -11.97 -19.46 17.81
N PHE A 547 -12.18 -19.40 16.49
CA PHE A 547 -11.12 -19.18 15.52
C PHE A 547 -10.95 -17.72 15.11
N TYR A 548 -12.05 -16.96 15.04
CA TYR A 548 -12.03 -15.58 14.54
C TYR A 548 -12.81 -14.62 15.45
N SER A 549 -12.25 -13.42 15.68
CA SER A 549 -12.96 -12.33 16.35
C SER A 549 -12.78 -10.99 15.60
N ALA A 550 -13.75 -10.09 15.73
CA ALA A 550 -13.65 -8.75 15.18
C ALA A 550 -12.53 -7.91 15.83
N GLU A 551 -12.17 -8.23 17.08
CA GLU A 551 -11.19 -7.48 17.87
C GLU A 551 -9.74 -7.76 17.48
N CYS A 552 -9.40 -9.00 17.11
CA CYS A 552 -8.01 -9.40 16.85
C CYS A 552 -7.82 -10.31 15.63
N GLY A 553 -8.88 -10.53 14.83
CA GLY A 553 -8.82 -11.35 13.62
C GLY A 553 -8.77 -12.86 13.88
N LEU A 554 -8.22 -13.61 12.93
CA LEU A 554 -8.02 -15.05 13.05
C LEU A 554 -6.98 -15.32 14.14
N LYS A 555 -7.37 -16.13 15.12
CA LYS A 555 -6.53 -16.43 16.28
C LYS A 555 -5.43 -17.42 15.90
N LYS A 556 -4.22 -17.13 16.31
CA LYS A 556 -3.09 -18.05 16.25
C LYS A 556 -3.03 -18.88 17.53
N ASP A 557 -2.90 -20.18 17.34
CA ASP A 557 -2.83 -21.11 18.46
C ASP A 557 -1.58 -20.86 19.31
N THR A 558 -1.74 -20.68 20.61
CA THR A 558 -0.65 -20.37 21.55
C THR A 558 0.21 -21.56 21.91
N ASN A 559 -0.23 -22.79 21.57
CA ASN A 559 0.41 -24.05 21.98
C ASN A 559 1.28 -24.70 20.89
N LEU A 560 1.83 -23.90 19.97
CA LEU A 560 2.62 -24.42 18.85
C LEU A 560 4.12 -24.46 19.13
N ASP A 561 4.75 -25.58 18.75
CA ASP A 561 6.20 -25.76 18.78
C ASP A 561 6.94 -24.67 17.95
N ILE A 562 8.18 -24.37 18.35
CA ILE A 562 9.05 -23.31 17.80
C ILE A 562 9.25 -23.44 16.27
N THR A 563 9.12 -24.65 15.72
CA THR A 563 9.18 -24.93 14.27
C THR A 563 7.98 -24.37 13.50
N ASP A 564 6.94 -23.94 14.20
CA ASP A 564 5.65 -23.56 13.64
C ASP A 564 5.55 -22.09 13.25
N GLU A 565 6.47 -21.23 13.71
CA GLU A 565 6.40 -19.79 13.51
C GLU A 565 7.27 -19.28 12.34
N VAL A 566 8.00 -20.19 11.69
CA VAL A 566 9.03 -19.89 10.66
C VAL A 566 8.48 -19.30 9.36
N PHE A 567 7.17 -19.36 9.11
CA PHE A 567 6.54 -18.92 7.85
C PHE A 567 5.44 -17.86 8.00
N ASP A 568 5.50 -17.05 9.09
CA ASP A 568 4.58 -15.91 9.26
C ASP A 568 5.06 -14.60 8.58
#